data_aec22471aa9995d7c8efab8663c1f19c
#
_entry.id   aec22471aa9995d7c8efab8663c1f19c
#
_cell.length_a   1.000
_cell.length_b   1.000
_cell.length_c   1.000
_cell.angle_alpha   90.00
_cell.angle_beta   90.00
_cell.angle_gamma   90.00
#
_symmetry.space_group_name_H-M   'P 1'
#
loop_
_entity.id
_entity.type
_entity.pdbx_description
1 polymer ?
#
loop_
_entity_poly.entity_id
_entity_poly.type
_entity_poly.pdbx_seq_one_letter_code
_entity_poly.pdbx_strand_id
1 'polypeptide(L)'
;ALGLLPWPKIDFSKFGETEVKQLSKIKKISGANLHRNWVMIPHVTQWDNADITELEAFRKEQNAIEAKNDTGMKITPLVFIMKAVAKALEAFPSFNSSLSEDGESIILKKYVNVGIAVDTPNGLVVPVFKDVNKKGIYELSEELMAISKKARAGKLTASDMQGGCFTISSLGGIGGTAFT
;
A
#
# COMPACT_ATOMS: atom_id res chain seq x y z
N ALA A 1 2.14 21.76 22.29
CA ALA A 1 2.94 20.55 22.58
C ALA A 1 2.02 19.49 23.12
N LEU A 2 2.13 18.23 22.66
CA LEU A 2 1.26 17.10 23.04
C LEU A 2 1.48 16.60 24.49
N GLY A 3 2.30 17.31 25.29
CA GLY A 3 2.57 16.95 26.69
C GLY A 3 3.20 15.57 26.92
N LEU A 4 3.79 14.97 25.87
CA LEU A 4 4.42 13.67 25.97
C LEU A 4 5.74 13.74 26.74
N LEU A 5 5.97 12.78 27.60
CA LEU A 5 7.27 12.61 28.27
C LEU A 5 8.36 12.31 27.26
N PRO A 6 9.56 12.90 27.40
CA PRO A 6 10.69 12.56 26.54
C PRO A 6 11.14 11.11 26.75
N TRP A 7 11.69 10.50 25.72
CA TRP A 7 12.29 9.18 25.83
C TRP A 7 13.43 9.19 26.84
N PRO A 8 13.53 8.18 27.73
CA PRO A 8 14.64 8.07 28.66
C PRO A 8 15.94 7.80 27.90
N LYS A 9 17.02 8.45 28.35
CA LYS A 9 18.38 8.20 27.83
C LYS A 9 18.98 7.03 28.61
N ILE A 10 18.95 5.83 28.01
CA ILE A 10 19.46 4.62 28.63
C ILE A 10 20.79 4.24 27.96
N ASP A 11 21.82 3.98 28.78
CA ASP A 11 23.08 3.41 28.35
C ASP A 11 22.98 1.88 28.39
N PHE A 12 22.68 1.28 27.25
CA PHE A 12 22.49 -0.16 27.12
C PHE A 12 23.77 -0.98 27.31
N SER A 13 24.97 -0.37 27.15
CA SER A 13 26.24 -1.06 27.35
C SER A 13 26.45 -1.54 28.80
N LYS A 14 25.67 -0.99 29.75
CA LYS A 14 25.66 -1.43 31.14
C LYS A 14 25.03 -2.79 31.37
N PHE A 15 24.26 -3.28 30.38
CA PHE A 15 23.51 -4.54 30.48
C PHE A 15 24.10 -5.67 29.64
N GLY A 16 25.03 -5.34 28.73
CA GLY A 16 25.67 -6.32 27.87
C GLY A 16 26.32 -5.67 26.63
N GLU A 17 26.85 -6.51 25.76
CA GLU A 17 27.42 -6.07 24.50
C GLU A 17 26.34 -5.48 23.59
N THR A 18 26.64 -4.38 22.91
CA THR A 18 25.71 -3.67 22.02
C THR A 18 26.35 -3.38 20.68
N GLU A 19 25.54 -3.44 19.61
CA GLU A 19 25.94 -3.03 18.26
C GLU A 19 25.07 -1.84 17.82
N VAL A 20 25.72 -0.82 17.24
CA VAL A 20 25.04 0.35 16.67
C VAL A 20 24.92 0.21 15.17
N LYS A 21 23.69 0.04 14.66
CA LYS A 21 23.38 -0.06 13.22
C LYS A 21 22.67 1.19 12.73
N GLN A 22 23.21 1.84 11.71
CA GLN A 22 22.60 3.02 11.11
C GLN A 22 21.34 2.67 10.33
N LEU A 23 20.27 3.44 10.53
CA LEU A 23 19.04 3.31 9.75
C LEU A 23 19.21 3.86 8.33
N SER A 24 18.65 3.16 7.34
CA SER A 24 18.58 3.66 5.97
C SER A 24 17.74 4.95 5.88
N LYS A 25 17.96 5.75 4.82
CA LYS A 25 17.20 6.98 4.57
C LYS A 25 15.68 6.72 4.53
N ILE A 26 15.26 5.64 3.87
CA ILE A 26 13.84 5.25 3.78
C ILE A 26 13.29 4.98 5.18
N LYS A 27 13.98 4.20 6.01
CA LYS A 27 13.51 3.89 7.37
C LYS A 27 13.36 5.13 8.24
N LYS A 28 14.29 6.10 8.13
CA LYS A 28 14.22 7.37 8.87
C LYS A 28 12.99 8.19 8.45
N ILE A 29 12.74 8.32 7.14
CA ILE A 29 11.60 9.08 6.60
C ILE A 29 10.28 8.39 6.94
N SER A 30 10.18 7.08 6.70
CA SER A 30 8.97 6.29 6.98
C SER A 30 8.62 6.32 8.47
N GLY A 31 9.60 6.15 9.36
CA GLY A 31 9.37 6.19 10.80
C GLY A 31 8.77 7.52 11.26
N ALA A 32 9.32 8.64 10.81
CA ALA A 32 8.82 9.97 11.15
C ALA A 32 7.38 10.20 10.64
N ASN A 33 7.09 9.79 9.39
CA ASN A 33 5.74 9.95 8.81
C ASN A 33 4.71 9.04 9.48
N LEU A 34 5.05 7.78 9.71
CA LEU A 34 4.14 6.83 10.36
C LEU A 34 3.86 7.22 11.80
N HIS A 35 4.87 7.67 12.55
CA HIS A 35 4.68 8.15 13.92
C HIS A 35 3.74 9.37 13.95
N ARG A 36 3.95 10.36 13.07
CA ARG A 36 3.03 11.50 12.95
C ARG A 36 1.60 11.05 12.65
N ASN A 37 1.42 10.18 11.68
CA ASN A 37 0.09 9.69 11.27
C ASN A 37 -0.59 8.93 12.42
N TRP A 38 0.16 8.08 13.12
CA TRP A 38 -0.34 7.34 14.27
C TRP A 38 -0.88 8.25 15.39
N VAL A 39 -0.17 9.33 15.67
CA VAL A 39 -0.55 10.28 16.73
C VAL A 39 -1.66 11.23 16.29
N MET A 40 -1.67 11.67 15.03
CA MET A 40 -2.55 12.73 14.54
C MET A 40 -3.88 12.25 13.98
N ILE A 41 -3.96 10.98 13.52
CA ILE A 41 -5.15 10.46 12.86
C ILE A 41 -5.90 9.52 13.81
N PRO A 42 -7.17 9.83 14.19
CA PRO A 42 -8.01 8.87 14.90
C PRO A 42 -8.26 7.65 14.02
N HIS A 43 -7.86 6.47 14.49
CA HIS A 43 -7.97 5.23 13.72
C HIS A 43 -9.24 4.48 14.06
N VAL A 44 -9.93 3.97 13.04
CA VAL A 44 -11.01 3.00 13.17
C VAL A 44 -10.64 1.79 12.33
N THR A 45 -10.64 0.61 12.94
CA THR A 45 -10.35 -0.66 12.25
C THR A 45 -11.61 -1.49 12.18
N GLN A 46 -11.91 -2.01 10.99
CA GLN A 46 -13.01 -2.94 10.76
C GLN A 46 -12.50 -4.19 10.03
N TRP A 47 -13.12 -5.32 10.32
CA TRP A 47 -12.77 -6.62 9.79
C TRP A 47 -13.99 -7.24 9.14
N ASP A 48 -13.81 -7.82 7.96
CA ASP A 48 -14.86 -8.56 7.27
C ASP A 48 -14.25 -9.68 6.43
N ASN A 49 -15.08 -10.64 6.02
CA ASN A 49 -14.71 -11.75 5.16
C ASN A 49 -15.50 -11.69 3.86
N ALA A 50 -14.83 -12.00 2.76
CA ALA A 50 -15.46 -12.14 1.45
C ALA A 50 -15.18 -13.54 0.89
N ASP A 51 -16.22 -14.21 0.39
CA ASP A 51 -16.05 -15.44 -0.38
C ASP A 51 -15.53 -15.10 -1.78
N ILE A 52 -14.33 -15.56 -2.09
CA ILE A 52 -13.65 -15.35 -3.37
C ILE A 52 -13.54 -16.63 -4.20
N THR A 53 -14.33 -17.67 -3.90
CA THR A 53 -14.23 -18.99 -4.55
C THR A 53 -14.37 -18.90 -6.07
N GLU A 54 -15.41 -18.24 -6.55
CA GLU A 54 -15.66 -18.06 -7.98
C GLU A 54 -14.62 -17.15 -8.65
N LEU A 55 -14.21 -16.08 -7.94
CA LEU A 55 -13.16 -15.18 -8.41
C LEU A 55 -11.83 -15.92 -8.59
N GLU A 56 -11.47 -16.80 -7.66
CA GLU A 56 -10.25 -17.61 -7.75
C GLU A 56 -10.34 -18.66 -8.87
N ALA A 57 -11.50 -19.24 -9.12
CA ALA A 57 -11.71 -20.13 -10.26
C ALA A 57 -11.48 -19.38 -11.58
N PHE A 58 -12.12 -18.24 -11.75
CA PHE A 58 -11.96 -17.36 -12.92
C PHE A 58 -10.49 -16.93 -13.11
N ARG A 59 -9.84 -16.46 -12.05
CA ARG A 59 -8.44 -16.02 -12.10
C ARG A 59 -7.51 -17.14 -12.56
N LYS A 60 -7.71 -18.38 -12.05
CA LYS A 60 -6.92 -19.55 -12.44
C LYS A 60 -7.13 -19.92 -13.90
N GLU A 61 -8.37 -19.87 -14.37
CA GLU A 61 -8.71 -20.10 -15.77
C GLU A 61 -8.02 -19.10 -16.69
N GLN A 62 -8.12 -17.79 -16.38
CA GLN A 62 -7.44 -16.75 -17.18
C GLN A 62 -5.93 -16.92 -17.18
N ASN A 63 -5.32 -17.22 -16.04
CA ASN A 63 -3.88 -17.51 -15.98
C ASN A 63 -3.47 -18.76 -16.78
N ALA A 64 -4.33 -19.76 -16.88
CA ALA A 64 -4.08 -20.95 -17.72
C ALA A 64 -4.13 -20.60 -19.22
N ILE A 65 -5.03 -19.70 -19.63
CA ILE A 65 -5.09 -19.17 -20.99
C ILE A 65 -3.83 -18.37 -21.33
N GLU A 66 -3.43 -17.45 -20.45
CA GLU A 66 -2.23 -16.64 -20.64
C GLU A 66 -0.95 -17.49 -20.72
N ALA A 67 -0.87 -18.56 -19.90
CA ALA A 67 0.25 -19.50 -19.97
C ALA A 67 0.31 -20.28 -21.29
N LYS A 68 -0.86 -20.65 -21.86
CA LYS A 68 -0.92 -21.31 -23.19
C LYS A 68 -0.49 -20.36 -24.32
N ASN A 69 -0.80 -19.09 -24.17
CA ASN A 69 -0.46 -18.07 -25.15
C ASN A 69 0.98 -17.53 -25.00
N ASP A 70 1.71 -18.01 -24.00
CA ASP A 70 3.09 -17.60 -23.67
C ASP A 70 3.27 -16.07 -23.53
N THR A 71 2.24 -15.39 -23.01
CA THR A 71 2.28 -13.94 -22.84
C THR A 71 3.17 -13.49 -21.69
N GLY A 72 3.50 -14.38 -20.76
CA GLY A 72 4.20 -14.08 -19.53
C GLY A 72 3.38 -13.29 -18.51
N MET A 73 2.12 -12.99 -18.83
CA MET A 73 1.21 -12.27 -17.93
C MET A 73 0.77 -13.14 -16.76
N LYS A 74 0.63 -12.53 -15.59
CA LYS A 74 0.12 -13.18 -14.38
C LYS A 74 -0.87 -12.30 -13.66
N ILE A 75 -2.13 -12.71 -13.66
CA ILE A 75 -3.21 -12.06 -12.92
C ILE A 75 -3.16 -12.52 -11.47
N THR A 76 -3.01 -11.58 -10.54
CA THR A 76 -2.99 -11.84 -9.09
C THR A 76 -4.31 -11.43 -8.45
N PRO A 77 -4.68 -11.97 -7.26
CA PRO A 77 -5.87 -11.53 -6.53
C PRO A 77 -5.88 -10.03 -6.24
N LEU A 78 -4.70 -9.43 -6.09
CA LEU A 78 -4.53 -8.01 -5.78
C LEU A 78 -5.17 -7.10 -6.83
N VAL A 79 -5.12 -7.47 -8.12
CA VAL A 79 -5.72 -6.67 -9.20
C VAL A 79 -7.24 -6.57 -9.06
N PHE A 80 -7.89 -7.66 -8.63
CA PHE A 80 -9.33 -7.65 -8.35
C PHE A 80 -9.66 -6.77 -7.13
N ILE A 81 -8.83 -6.83 -6.09
CA ILE A 81 -8.96 -5.95 -4.91
C ILE A 81 -8.83 -4.49 -5.33
N MET A 82 -7.86 -4.14 -6.19
CA MET A 82 -7.72 -2.80 -6.74
C MET A 82 -8.99 -2.31 -7.43
N LYS A 83 -9.61 -3.16 -8.25
CA LYS A 83 -10.89 -2.83 -8.93
C LYS A 83 -12.05 -2.69 -7.95
N ALA A 84 -12.15 -3.55 -6.95
CA ALA A 84 -13.16 -3.47 -5.90
C ALA A 84 -13.03 -2.17 -5.10
N VAL A 85 -11.81 -1.82 -4.69
CA VAL A 85 -11.50 -0.54 -4.01
C VAL A 85 -11.88 0.65 -4.89
N ALA A 86 -11.50 0.63 -6.17
CA ALA A 86 -11.83 1.71 -7.08
C ALA A 86 -13.35 1.90 -7.20
N LYS A 87 -14.11 0.82 -7.30
CA LYS A 87 -15.56 0.85 -7.35
C LYS A 87 -16.20 1.38 -6.06
N ALA A 88 -15.65 0.97 -4.91
CA ALA A 88 -16.08 1.45 -3.61
C ALA A 88 -15.83 2.97 -3.44
N LEU A 89 -14.66 3.47 -3.86
CA LEU A 89 -14.34 4.89 -3.80
C LEU A 89 -15.23 5.75 -4.71
N GLU A 90 -15.68 5.21 -5.84
CA GLU A 90 -16.68 5.87 -6.69
C GLU A 90 -18.07 5.89 -6.05
N ALA A 91 -18.46 4.79 -5.40
CA ALA A 91 -19.77 4.66 -4.75
C ALA A 91 -19.85 5.50 -3.45
N PHE A 92 -18.72 5.66 -2.76
CA PHE A 92 -18.61 6.38 -1.48
C PHE A 92 -17.54 7.47 -1.56
N PRO A 93 -17.81 8.61 -2.23
CA PRO A 93 -16.81 9.65 -2.50
C PRO A 93 -16.16 10.25 -1.25
N SER A 94 -16.82 10.21 -0.09
CA SER A 94 -16.27 10.67 1.19
C SER A 94 -15.01 9.88 1.58
N PHE A 95 -14.89 8.62 1.21
CA PHE A 95 -13.67 7.82 1.42
C PHE A 95 -12.56 8.16 0.43
N ASN A 96 -12.87 8.88 -0.66
CA ASN A 96 -11.90 9.41 -1.61
C ASN A 96 -11.68 10.91 -1.39
N SER A 97 -11.54 11.33 -0.15
CA SER A 97 -11.37 12.72 0.24
C SER A 97 -10.13 12.97 1.10
N SER A 98 -9.85 14.22 1.34
CA SER A 98 -8.88 14.68 2.33
C SER A 98 -9.46 15.89 3.05
N LEU A 99 -9.13 16.05 4.33
CA LEU A 99 -9.46 17.25 5.07
C LEU A 99 -8.65 18.43 4.52
N SER A 100 -9.26 19.63 4.42
CA SER A 100 -8.54 20.84 4.10
C SER A 100 -7.56 21.23 5.22
N GLU A 101 -6.59 22.08 4.92
CA GLU A 101 -5.55 22.47 5.88
C GLU A 101 -6.11 23.17 7.11
N ASP A 102 -7.17 23.99 6.94
CA ASP A 102 -7.90 24.67 7.99
C ASP A 102 -8.86 23.76 8.79
N GLY A 103 -9.11 22.54 8.27
CA GLY A 103 -10.04 21.58 8.88
C GLY A 103 -11.52 21.89 8.67
N GLU A 104 -11.88 22.89 7.87
CA GLU A 104 -13.26 23.35 7.68
C GLU A 104 -13.97 22.68 6.49
N SER A 105 -13.22 21.99 5.61
CA SER A 105 -13.75 21.40 4.38
C SER A 105 -13.16 20.04 4.08
N ILE A 106 -13.86 19.23 3.29
CA ILE A 106 -13.32 18.02 2.68
C ILE A 106 -13.11 18.22 1.19
N ILE A 107 -11.96 17.79 0.71
CA ILE A 107 -11.56 17.85 -0.70
C ILE A 107 -11.88 16.49 -1.32
N LEU A 108 -12.99 16.39 -2.08
CA LEU A 108 -13.38 15.20 -2.80
C LEU A 108 -12.52 15.02 -4.05
N LYS A 109 -11.76 13.95 -4.12
CA LYS A 109 -10.90 13.65 -5.28
C LYS A 109 -11.74 13.03 -6.40
N LYS A 110 -11.60 13.56 -7.62
CA LYS A 110 -12.30 13.05 -8.81
C LYS A 110 -11.47 12.06 -9.62
N TYR A 111 -10.32 11.65 -9.09
CA TYR A 111 -9.44 10.63 -9.64
C TYR A 111 -9.32 9.47 -8.63
N VAL A 112 -9.06 8.28 -9.12
CA VAL A 112 -8.94 7.06 -8.31
C VAL A 112 -7.57 6.44 -8.51
N ASN A 113 -6.64 6.80 -7.63
CA ASN A 113 -5.27 6.33 -7.66
C ASN A 113 -5.00 5.44 -6.42
N VAL A 114 -4.57 4.22 -6.63
CA VAL A 114 -4.38 3.24 -5.56
C VAL A 114 -2.90 2.96 -5.35
N GLY A 115 -2.43 3.20 -4.14
CA GLY A 115 -1.09 2.79 -3.71
C GLY A 115 -1.06 1.32 -3.33
N ILE A 116 0.00 0.63 -3.70
CA ILE A 116 0.23 -0.77 -3.31
C ILE A 116 1.52 -0.84 -2.50
N ALA A 117 1.43 -1.32 -1.27
CA ALA A 117 2.61 -1.50 -0.44
C ALA A 117 3.49 -2.64 -0.98
N VAL A 118 4.76 -2.35 -1.20
CA VAL A 118 5.76 -3.31 -1.69
C VAL A 118 6.94 -3.31 -0.73
N ASP A 119 7.23 -4.48 -0.17
CA ASP A 119 8.42 -4.68 0.63
C ASP A 119 9.66 -4.80 -0.26
N THR A 120 10.73 -4.11 0.14
CA THR A 120 12.01 -4.13 -0.57
C THR A 120 13.16 -4.28 0.43
N PRO A 121 14.35 -4.72 -0.01
CA PRO A 121 15.52 -4.82 0.86
C PRO A 121 15.86 -3.51 1.59
N ASN A 122 15.50 -2.37 1.01
CA ASN A 122 15.78 -1.03 1.57
C ASN A 122 14.66 -0.49 2.46
N GLY A 123 13.52 -1.17 2.54
CA GLY A 123 12.32 -0.80 3.29
C GLY A 123 11.05 -0.80 2.44
N LEU A 124 9.92 -0.50 3.08
CA LEU A 124 8.61 -0.45 2.45
C LEU A 124 8.48 0.78 1.56
N VAL A 125 7.99 0.57 0.34
CA VAL A 125 7.65 1.64 -0.61
C VAL A 125 6.20 1.45 -1.08
N VAL A 126 5.56 2.54 -1.50
CA VAL A 126 4.14 2.51 -1.91
C VAL A 126 4.00 3.18 -3.29
N PRO A 127 4.32 2.45 -4.38
CA PRO A 127 4.02 2.95 -5.72
C PRO A 127 2.52 3.11 -5.93
N VAL A 128 2.15 4.10 -6.76
CA VAL A 128 0.78 4.53 -7.01
C VAL A 128 0.36 4.18 -8.43
N PHE A 129 -0.71 3.41 -8.53
CA PHE A 129 -1.39 3.06 -9.78
C PHE A 129 -2.46 4.12 -10.07
N LYS A 130 -2.29 4.86 -11.14
CA LYS A 130 -3.18 5.98 -11.48
C LYS A 130 -4.40 5.50 -12.26
N ASP A 131 -5.53 6.21 -12.07
CA ASP A 131 -6.78 5.98 -12.80
C ASP A 131 -7.25 4.51 -12.81
N VAL A 132 -7.14 3.82 -11.67
CA VAL A 132 -7.46 2.38 -11.54
C VAL A 132 -8.89 2.06 -11.96
N ASN A 133 -9.83 2.98 -11.77
CA ASN A 133 -11.22 2.84 -12.19
C ASN A 133 -11.38 2.75 -13.72
N LYS A 134 -10.48 3.36 -14.49
CA LYS A 134 -10.53 3.39 -15.97
C LYS A 134 -9.82 2.21 -16.62
N LYS A 135 -8.99 1.47 -15.89
CA LYS A 135 -8.15 0.37 -16.40
C LYS A 135 -8.82 -0.98 -16.25
N GLY A 136 -8.57 -1.87 -17.20
CA GLY A 136 -8.99 -3.27 -17.15
C GLY A 136 -8.09 -4.14 -16.27
N ILE A 137 -8.52 -5.39 -16.00
CA ILE A 137 -7.77 -6.37 -15.19
C ILE A 137 -6.42 -6.68 -15.82
N TYR A 138 -6.36 -6.86 -17.14
CA TYR A 138 -5.14 -7.17 -17.86
C TYR A 138 -4.13 -6.02 -17.80
N GLU A 139 -4.58 -4.81 -18.12
CA GLU A 139 -3.75 -3.59 -18.06
C GLU A 139 -3.16 -3.36 -16.64
N LEU A 140 -3.99 -3.53 -15.61
CA LEU A 140 -3.53 -3.44 -14.23
C LEU A 140 -2.55 -4.56 -13.86
N SER A 141 -2.71 -5.75 -14.43
CA SER A 141 -1.78 -6.87 -14.21
C SER A 141 -0.41 -6.59 -14.81
N GLU A 142 -0.35 -6.10 -16.03
CA GLU A 142 0.90 -5.68 -16.69
C GLU A 142 1.59 -4.57 -15.91
N GLU A 143 0.84 -3.54 -15.53
CA GLU A 143 1.36 -2.41 -14.75
C GLU A 143 1.88 -2.88 -13.38
N LEU A 144 1.18 -3.79 -12.70
CA LEU A 144 1.59 -4.37 -11.41
C LEU A 144 2.90 -5.14 -11.54
N MET A 145 3.06 -5.94 -12.59
CA MET A 145 4.30 -6.67 -12.85
C MET A 145 5.47 -5.71 -13.11
N ALA A 146 5.26 -4.70 -13.96
CA ALA A 146 6.28 -3.71 -14.31
C ALA A 146 6.73 -2.88 -13.08
N ILE A 147 5.77 -2.35 -12.32
CA ILE A 147 6.04 -1.54 -11.13
C ILE A 147 6.68 -2.38 -10.01
N SER A 148 6.24 -3.62 -9.80
CA SER A 148 6.83 -4.54 -8.82
C SER A 148 8.28 -4.86 -9.15
N LYS A 149 8.62 -5.07 -10.43
CA LYS A 149 10.00 -5.26 -10.90
C LYS A 149 10.84 -4.00 -10.66
N LYS A 150 10.30 -2.83 -10.99
CA LYS A 150 10.94 -1.52 -10.79
C LYS A 150 11.19 -1.25 -9.29
N ALA A 151 10.23 -1.57 -8.42
CA ALA A 151 10.33 -1.40 -6.98
C ALA A 151 11.45 -2.26 -6.38
N ARG A 152 11.46 -3.56 -6.69
CA ARG A 152 12.50 -4.49 -6.21
C ARG A 152 13.89 -4.15 -6.71
N ALA A 153 13.99 -3.55 -7.90
CA ALA A 153 15.25 -3.06 -8.45
C ALA A 153 15.69 -1.71 -7.84
N GLY A 154 14.92 -1.10 -6.93
CA GLY A 154 15.22 0.20 -6.33
C GLY A 154 15.15 1.38 -7.32
N LYS A 155 14.40 1.24 -8.42
CA LYS A 155 14.33 2.20 -9.53
C LYS A 155 13.05 3.06 -9.52
N LEU A 156 12.25 3.02 -8.45
CA LEU A 156 11.09 3.91 -8.30
C LEU A 156 11.56 5.36 -8.16
N THR A 157 10.83 6.25 -8.83
CA THR A 157 11.01 7.70 -8.74
C THR A 157 10.00 8.31 -7.78
N ALA A 158 10.20 9.56 -7.38
CA ALA A 158 9.24 10.27 -6.54
C ALA A 158 7.84 10.36 -7.20
N SER A 159 7.76 10.51 -8.52
CA SER A 159 6.50 10.56 -9.27
C SER A 159 5.74 9.23 -9.26
N ASP A 160 6.44 8.10 -9.11
CA ASP A 160 5.80 6.79 -8.99
C ASP A 160 5.06 6.61 -7.65
N MET A 161 5.37 7.44 -6.64
CA MET A 161 4.87 7.32 -5.26
C MET A 161 3.94 8.49 -4.86
N GLN A 162 3.50 9.31 -5.81
CA GLN A 162 2.69 10.51 -5.55
C GLN A 162 1.28 10.40 -6.12
N GLY A 163 0.34 11.10 -5.46
CA GLY A 163 -1.03 11.25 -5.91
C GLY A 163 -1.94 10.07 -5.54
N GLY A 164 -1.55 9.21 -4.61
CA GLY A 164 -2.40 8.13 -4.09
C GLY A 164 -3.60 8.67 -3.31
N CYS A 165 -4.74 8.00 -3.47
CA CYS A 165 -5.99 8.28 -2.76
C CYS A 165 -6.23 7.28 -1.63
N PHE A 166 -5.87 6.03 -1.88
CA PHE A 166 -6.09 4.88 -1.02
C PHE A 166 -4.88 3.94 -1.12
N THR A 167 -4.59 3.19 -0.06
CA THR A 167 -3.46 2.27 -0.07
C THR A 167 -3.91 0.85 0.28
N ILE A 168 -3.48 -0.12 -0.51
CA ILE A 168 -3.65 -1.54 -0.22
C ILE A 168 -2.32 -2.09 0.29
N SER A 169 -2.36 -2.73 1.45
CA SER A 169 -1.26 -3.54 1.98
C SER A 169 -1.72 -4.98 2.07
N SER A 170 -0.88 -5.91 1.65
CA SER A 170 -1.24 -7.33 1.58
C SER A 170 -0.20 -8.19 2.29
N LEU A 171 -0.67 -9.09 3.14
CA LEU A 171 0.14 -10.12 3.79
C LEU A 171 0.26 -11.41 2.98
N GLY A 172 -0.29 -11.48 1.77
CA GLY A 172 -0.38 -12.72 0.98
C GLY A 172 0.95 -13.43 0.71
N GLY A 173 2.08 -12.71 0.79
CA GLY A 173 3.43 -13.29 0.66
C GLY A 173 4.16 -13.51 2.00
N ILE A 174 3.62 -13.01 3.11
CA ILE A 174 4.25 -13.02 4.44
C ILE A 174 3.52 -13.99 5.37
N GLY A 175 2.19 -14.03 5.28
CA GLY A 175 1.31 -14.81 6.14
C GLY A 175 0.62 -13.95 7.21
N GLY A 176 -0.29 -14.58 7.95
CA GLY A 176 -1.17 -13.91 8.91
C GLY A 176 -2.58 -13.68 8.36
N THR A 177 -3.53 -13.42 9.26
CA THR A 177 -4.95 -13.25 8.93
C THR A 177 -5.39 -11.80 9.03
N ALA A 178 -4.68 -10.99 9.80
CA ALA A 178 -5.03 -9.60 10.06
C ALA A 178 -3.83 -8.79 10.57
N PHE A 179 -3.84 -7.49 10.35
CA PHE A 179 -2.87 -6.54 10.90
C PHE A 179 -3.44 -5.11 10.84
N THR A 180 -2.85 -4.21 11.60
CA THR A 180 -3.16 -2.77 11.56
C THR A 180 -1.92 -1.94 11.31
#